data_38a9eb0693c4f10b7cd75b020f2b36b1
#
_entry.id   38a9eb0693c4f10b7cd75b020f2b36b1
#
_cell.length_a   1.000
_cell.length_b   1.000
_cell.length_c   1.000
_cell.angle_alpha   90.00
_cell.angle_beta   90.00
_cell.angle_gamma   90.00
#
_symmetry.space_group_name_H-M   'P 1'
#
loop_
_entity.id
_entity.type
_entity.pdbx_description
1 polymer ?
#
loop_
_entity_poly.entity_id
_entity_poly.type
_entity_poly.pdbx_seq_one_letter_code
_entity_poly.pdbx_strand_id
1 'polypeptide(L)'
;MSNIDTERFRLRRFVERLVQLGECEVHEAPIDLIDVAQVLEGNPRATWFKAVGPEKAEVVGNVMGSRKRLALALDTDEAGLLAAITQRLANPHKPVKVSAAEAPV
;
A
#
# COMPACT_ATOMS: atom_id res chain seq x y z
N MET A 1 2.00 -26.01 -6.99
CA MET A 1 2.66 -24.73 -6.67
C MET A 1 1.74 -23.59 -7.05
N SER A 2 1.51 -22.70 -6.14
CA SER A 2 0.61 -21.59 -6.41
C SER A 2 1.28 -20.57 -7.32
N ASN A 3 0.57 -20.15 -8.35
CA ASN A 3 1.01 -19.08 -9.24
C ASN A 3 0.54 -17.73 -8.70
N ILE A 4 1.09 -17.34 -7.54
CA ILE A 4 0.78 -16.04 -6.96
C ILE A 4 1.53 -14.98 -7.74
N ASP A 5 0.79 -14.02 -8.27
CA ASP A 5 1.38 -12.87 -8.94
C ASP A 5 1.92 -11.89 -7.89
N THR A 6 3.18 -12.07 -7.54
CA THR A 6 3.84 -11.23 -6.54
C THR A 6 4.00 -9.78 -7.01
N GLU A 7 4.05 -9.56 -8.30
CA GLU A 7 4.13 -8.20 -8.87
C GLU A 7 2.88 -7.39 -8.53
N ARG A 8 1.72 -8.02 -8.65
CA ARG A 8 0.43 -7.42 -8.35
C ARG A 8 0.32 -6.92 -6.90
N PHE A 9 0.95 -7.64 -5.97
CA PHE A 9 0.87 -7.35 -4.54
C PHE A 9 2.01 -6.46 -4.05
N ARG A 10 2.88 -5.97 -4.94
CA ARG A 10 3.92 -5.03 -4.54
C ARG A 10 3.32 -3.69 -4.17
N LEU A 11 3.78 -3.14 -3.05
CA LEU A 11 3.30 -1.85 -2.57
C LEU A 11 3.42 -0.75 -3.63
N ARG A 12 4.54 -0.69 -4.33
CA ARG A 12 4.76 0.32 -5.37
C ARG A 12 3.69 0.23 -6.47
N ARG A 13 3.35 -0.96 -6.91
CA ARG A 13 2.32 -1.17 -7.93
C ARG A 13 0.94 -0.72 -7.44
N PHE A 14 0.63 -1.03 -6.19
CA PHE A 14 -0.62 -0.59 -5.60
C PHE A 14 -0.71 0.92 -5.50
N VAL A 15 0.36 1.59 -5.05
CA VAL A 15 0.40 3.05 -4.94
C VAL A 15 0.27 3.71 -6.32
N GLU A 16 0.95 3.19 -7.33
CA GLU A 16 0.81 3.67 -8.71
C GLU A 16 -0.64 3.58 -9.20
N ARG A 17 -1.31 2.49 -8.89
CA ARG A 17 -2.72 2.31 -9.21
C ARG A 17 -3.60 3.33 -8.50
N LEU A 18 -3.32 3.61 -7.22
CA LEU A 18 -4.05 4.63 -6.46
C LEU A 18 -3.88 6.02 -7.08
N VAL A 19 -2.69 6.34 -7.58
CA VAL A 19 -2.44 7.61 -8.29
C VAL A 19 -3.33 7.70 -9.52
N GLN A 20 -3.38 6.64 -10.33
CA GLN A 20 -4.21 6.60 -11.54
C GLN A 20 -5.69 6.77 -11.23
N LEU A 21 -6.14 6.28 -10.08
CA LEU A 21 -7.54 6.36 -9.66
C LEU A 21 -7.88 7.65 -8.92
N GLY A 22 -6.92 8.56 -8.73
CA GLY A 22 -7.15 9.79 -8.00
C GLY A 22 -7.22 9.64 -6.49
N GLU A 23 -6.78 8.48 -5.95
CA GLU A 23 -6.81 8.15 -4.52
C GLU A 23 -5.48 8.44 -3.82
N CYS A 24 -4.47 8.88 -4.54
CA CYS A 24 -3.16 9.19 -3.99
C CYS A 24 -2.63 10.51 -4.55
N GLU A 25 -2.19 11.38 -3.66
CA GLU A 25 -1.48 12.60 -4.03
C GLU A 25 0.01 12.31 -4.12
N VAL A 26 0.67 12.89 -5.11
CA VAL A 26 2.12 12.79 -5.27
C VAL A 26 2.77 14.11 -4.92
N HIS A 27 3.71 14.10 -3.98
CA HIS A 27 4.49 15.26 -3.57
C HIS A 27 5.92 15.10 -4.05
N GLU A 28 6.29 15.86 -5.08
CA GLU A 28 7.63 15.82 -5.69
C GLU A 28 8.66 16.64 -4.91
N ALA A 29 8.22 17.71 -4.25
CA ALA A 29 9.11 18.61 -3.54
C ALA A 29 9.75 17.93 -2.31
N PRO A 30 11.02 18.22 -2.03
CA PRO A 30 11.64 17.72 -0.80
C PRO A 30 10.89 18.18 0.45
N ILE A 31 10.79 17.30 1.44
CA ILE A 31 10.13 17.56 2.70
C ILE A 31 10.93 16.93 3.83
N ASP A 32 10.95 17.55 4.99
CA ASP A 32 11.54 16.97 6.18
C ASP A 32 10.60 15.94 6.81
N LEU A 33 11.17 14.91 7.39
CA LEU A 33 10.39 13.85 8.02
C LEU A 33 9.42 14.41 9.08
N ILE A 34 9.86 15.41 9.81
CA ILE A 34 9.03 16.05 10.86
C ILE A 34 7.75 16.68 10.29
N ASP A 35 7.77 17.11 9.04
CA ASP A 35 6.62 17.79 8.41
C ASP A 35 5.65 16.83 7.73
N VAL A 36 6.03 15.56 7.54
CA VAL A 36 5.19 14.55 6.88
C VAL A 36 3.85 14.37 7.59
N ALA A 37 3.87 14.32 8.93
CA ALA A 37 2.66 14.13 9.73
C ALA A 37 1.63 15.24 9.50
N GLN A 38 2.08 16.48 9.34
CA GLN A 38 1.18 17.61 9.11
C GLN A 38 0.47 17.51 7.76
N VAL A 39 1.18 17.02 6.74
CA VAL A 39 0.58 16.82 5.41
C VAL A 39 -0.42 15.68 5.42
N LEU A 40 -0.16 14.64 6.20
CA LEU A 40 -1.06 13.48 6.31
C LEU A 40 -2.28 13.75 7.17
N GLU A 41 -2.16 14.63 8.16
CA GLU A 41 -3.23 14.91 9.11
C GLU A 41 -4.45 15.51 8.39
N GLY A 42 -5.60 14.88 8.58
CA GLY A 42 -6.86 15.33 7.98
C GLY A 42 -6.95 15.13 6.47
N ASN A 43 -5.94 14.55 5.84
CA ASN A 43 -5.97 14.27 4.41
C ASN A 43 -6.66 12.94 4.13
N PRO A 44 -7.78 12.93 3.40
CA PRO A 44 -8.49 11.68 3.10
C PRO A 44 -7.80 10.79 2.08
N ARG A 45 -6.81 11.31 1.37
CA ARG A 45 -6.09 10.57 0.33
C ARG A 45 -4.81 9.92 0.86
N ALA A 46 -4.37 8.87 0.20
CA ALA A 46 -3.01 8.39 0.35
C ALA A 46 -2.04 9.47 -0.17
N THR A 47 -0.83 9.48 0.33
CA THR A 47 0.17 10.47 -0.09
C THR A 47 1.50 9.79 -0.35
N TRP A 48 2.10 10.12 -1.49
CA TRP A 48 3.41 9.61 -1.90
C TRP A 48 4.40 10.76 -1.93
N PHE A 49 5.31 10.75 -0.97
CA PHE A 49 6.39 11.72 -0.88
C PHE A 49 7.62 11.17 -1.62
N LYS A 50 8.09 11.88 -2.61
CA LYS A 50 9.22 11.42 -3.44
C LYS A 50 10.59 11.68 -2.83
N ALA A 51 10.72 12.63 -1.90
CA ALA A 51 12.01 13.02 -1.35
C ALA A 51 11.87 13.47 0.11
N VAL A 52 11.99 12.53 1.03
CA VAL A 52 11.85 12.79 2.48
C VAL A 52 13.23 12.72 3.14
N GLY A 53 13.55 13.77 3.91
CA GLY A 53 14.79 13.86 4.67
C GLY A 53 16.02 14.08 3.82
N PRO A 54 17.21 14.08 4.45
CA PRO A 54 18.46 14.31 3.73
C PRO A 54 18.80 13.22 2.71
N GLU A 55 18.33 11.99 2.94
CA GLU A 55 18.52 10.86 2.03
C GLU A 55 17.57 10.90 0.83
N LYS A 56 16.60 11.80 0.84
CA LYS A 56 15.56 11.89 -0.20
C LYS A 56 14.85 10.56 -0.42
N ALA A 57 14.46 9.92 0.69
CA ALA A 57 13.77 8.64 0.67
C ALA A 57 12.34 8.80 0.14
N GLU A 58 11.86 7.79 -0.57
CA GLU A 58 10.45 7.72 -0.92
C GLU A 58 9.64 7.17 0.25
N VAL A 59 8.57 7.86 0.60
CA VAL A 59 7.68 7.46 1.71
C VAL A 59 6.24 7.54 1.25
N VAL A 60 5.44 6.54 1.60
CA VAL A 60 4.00 6.58 1.37
C VAL A 60 3.27 6.53 2.70
N GLY A 61 2.20 7.28 2.80
CA GLY A 61 1.38 7.33 4.00
C GLY A 61 -0.10 7.20 3.68
N ASN A 62 -0.85 6.77 4.68
CA ASN A 62 -2.31 6.70 4.62
C ASN A 62 -2.84 5.80 3.48
N VAL A 63 -2.07 4.79 3.08
CA VAL A 63 -2.41 3.91 1.95
C VAL A 63 -3.71 3.16 2.22
N MET A 64 -3.90 2.68 3.45
CA MET A 64 -5.09 1.92 3.87
C MET A 64 -6.09 2.77 4.66
N GLY A 65 -6.06 4.08 4.48
CA GLY A 65 -6.86 5.02 5.27
C GLY A 65 -8.32 5.15 4.85
N SER A 66 -8.82 4.35 3.94
CA SER A 66 -10.23 4.37 3.55
C SER A 66 -10.74 2.98 3.20
N ARG A 67 -12.05 2.78 3.37
CA ARG A 67 -12.69 1.51 2.98
C ARG A 67 -12.55 1.26 1.48
N LYS A 68 -12.60 2.30 0.68
CA LYS A 68 -12.42 2.19 -0.78
C LYS A 68 -11.04 1.65 -1.13
N ARG A 69 -9.98 2.16 -0.49
CA ARG A 69 -8.61 1.68 -0.75
C ARG A 69 -8.40 0.27 -0.24
N LEU A 70 -8.98 -0.07 0.93
CA LEU A 70 -8.97 -1.46 1.42
C LEU A 70 -9.65 -2.40 0.42
N ALA A 71 -10.79 -2.00 -0.11
CA ALA A 71 -11.52 -2.80 -1.11
C ALA A 71 -10.69 -3.00 -2.38
N LEU A 72 -10.03 -1.94 -2.85
CA LEU A 72 -9.13 -2.04 -4.01
C LEU A 72 -7.99 -3.01 -3.78
N ALA A 73 -7.41 -3.02 -2.57
CA ALA A 73 -6.32 -3.94 -2.23
C ALA A 73 -6.79 -5.39 -2.23
N LEU A 74 -8.05 -5.65 -1.91
CA LEU A 74 -8.63 -6.99 -1.86
C LEU A 74 -9.41 -7.36 -3.14
N ASP A 75 -9.30 -6.54 -4.19
CA ASP A 75 -9.98 -6.75 -5.47
C ASP A 75 -11.50 -6.85 -5.35
N THR A 76 -12.08 -5.97 -4.58
CA THR A 76 -13.53 -5.91 -4.41
C THR A 76 -13.97 -4.45 -4.33
N ASP A 77 -15.26 -4.22 -4.19
CA ASP A 77 -15.82 -2.91 -3.87
C ASP A 77 -16.12 -2.80 -2.37
N GLU A 78 -16.55 -1.62 -1.93
CA GLU A 78 -16.85 -1.41 -0.52
C GLU A 78 -17.96 -2.34 -0.01
N ALA A 79 -18.96 -2.62 -0.84
CA ALA A 79 -20.06 -3.51 -0.47
C ALA A 79 -19.59 -4.95 -0.29
N GLY A 80 -18.59 -5.39 -1.07
CA GLY A 80 -18.04 -6.73 -1.01
C GLY A 80 -16.89 -6.92 -0.04
N LEU A 81 -16.46 -5.87 0.66
CA LEU A 81 -15.26 -5.89 1.47
C LEU A 81 -15.31 -6.94 2.59
N LEU A 82 -16.39 -6.98 3.36
CA LEU A 82 -16.51 -7.94 4.45
C LEU A 82 -16.51 -9.38 3.95
N ALA A 83 -17.22 -9.66 2.86
CA ALA A 83 -17.26 -11.00 2.27
C ALA A 83 -15.88 -11.42 1.77
N ALA A 84 -15.12 -10.50 1.15
CA ALA A 84 -13.77 -10.77 0.66
C ALA A 84 -12.81 -11.11 1.80
N ILE A 85 -12.88 -10.36 2.91
CA ILE A 85 -12.06 -10.62 4.10
C ILE A 85 -12.41 -11.98 4.70
N THR A 86 -13.69 -12.26 4.86
CA THR A 86 -14.18 -13.53 5.43
C THR A 86 -13.70 -14.70 4.60
N GLN A 87 -13.79 -14.60 3.28
CA GLN A 87 -13.34 -15.66 2.36
C GLN A 87 -11.84 -15.92 2.50
N ARG A 88 -11.03 -14.88 2.60
CA ARG A 88 -9.59 -15.03 2.75
C ARG A 88 -9.21 -15.67 4.09
N LEU A 89 -9.91 -15.32 5.17
CA LEU A 89 -9.69 -15.94 6.47
C LEU A 89 -10.06 -17.41 6.48
N ALA A 90 -11.06 -17.81 5.70
CA ALA A 90 -11.47 -19.21 5.58
C ALA A 90 -10.51 -20.05 4.73
N ASN A 91 -9.67 -19.43 3.92
CA ASN A 91 -8.76 -20.09 2.97
C ASN A 91 -7.31 -19.61 3.16
N PRO A 92 -6.71 -19.82 4.35
CA PRO A 92 -5.36 -19.36 4.60
C PRO A 92 -4.33 -20.19 3.83
N HIS A 93 -3.23 -19.54 3.45
CA HIS A 93 -2.09 -20.20 2.85
C HIS A 93 -1.01 -20.43 3.91
N LYS A 94 -0.38 -21.60 3.88
CA LYS A 94 0.75 -21.88 4.74
C LYS A 94 1.94 -20.99 4.37
N PRO A 95 2.61 -20.38 5.35
CA PRO A 95 3.86 -19.68 5.09
C PRO A 95 4.90 -20.64 4.54
N VAL A 96 5.73 -20.15 3.62
CA VAL A 96 6.84 -20.91 3.07
C VAL A 96 8.11 -20.51 3.82
N LYS A 97 8.80 -21.51 4.41
CA LYS A 97 10.10 -21.28 5.04
C LYS A 97 11.15 -21.10 3.97
N VAL A 98 11.94 -20.04 4.11
CA VAL A 98 13.09 -19.79 3.25
C VAL A 98 14.34 -19.63 4.12
N SER A 99 15.50 -19.95 3.54
CA SER A 99 16.78 -19.72 4.23
C SER A 99 17.10 -18.23 4.28
N ALA A 100 18.03 -17.84 5.16
CA ALA A 100 18.48 -16.45 5.19
C ALA A 100 19.05 -15.98 3.85
N ALA A 101 19.67 -16.88 3.10
CA ALA A 101 20.22 -16.55 1.80
C ALA A 101 19.13 -16.33 0.72
N GLU A 102 17.97 -16.94 0.88
CA GLU A 102 16.84 -16.81 -0.04
C GLU A 102 15.90 -15.68 0.33
N ALA A 103 16.03 -15.12 1.53
CA ALA A 103 15.17 -14.05 1.99
C ALA A 103 15.39 -12.80 1.13
N PRO A 104 14.31 -12.05 0.76
CA PRO A 104 14.42 -10.88 -0.11
C PRO A 104 15.04 -9.65 0.56
N VAL A 105 15.29 -9.70 1.84
CA VAL A 105 15.92 -8.61 2.63
C VAL A 105 17.00 -9.15 3.54
#